data_5354fc8d7915b437370e31474f6fc4f9
#
_entry.id   5354fc8d7915b437370e31474f6fc4f9
#
_cell.length_a   1.000
_cell.length_b   1.000
_cell.length_c   1.000
_cell.angle_alpha   90.00
_cell.angle_beta   90.00
_cell.angle_gamma   90.00
#
_symmetry.space_group_name_H-M   'P 1'
#
loop_
_entity.id
_entity.type
_entity.pdbx_description
1 polymer ?
#
loop_
_entity_poly.entity_id
_entity_poly.type
_entity_poly.pdbx_seq_one_letter_code
_entity_poly.pdbx_strand_id
1 'polypeptide(L)'
;MKGNQEYNNGRQLHIEDYLQENKLETEGIAEVPSVLDVSPLKEIDTKTVTNELLERILSKDNMNLAFKRVKANKGASGIDNMTVDELLQYLKENGEQIKESIREGKYNPKAVRRVEIPKTDGSKRKLGIPTVVDRVIQQAIAQQLSIIYEPIFSENSYGFRPNRSCHDAILKAKEIMNNGYNWVVDLDLEKFFDTVNQDLLISIIRKTVNEDKVVSLIRKYLQAGVLVDGVFEETDKGTPQGRKHISNIK
;
A
#
# COMPACT_ATOMS: atom_id res chain seq x y z
N MET A 1 43.10 31.57 24.57
CA MET A 1 42.46 30.25 24.50
C MET A 1 41.52 30.24 23.30
N LYS A 2 41.95 29.59 22.23
CA LYS A 2 41.18 29.48 20.96
C LYS A 2 40.47 28.13 20.99
N GLY A 3 39.16 28.13 21.05
CA GLY A 3 38.37 26.92 20.93
C GLY A 3 38.19 26.54 19.45
N ASN A 4 38.72 25.40 19.05
CA ASN A 4 38.46 24.78 17.76
C ASN A 4 37.06 24.15 17.81
N GLN A 5 36.19 24.64 17.00
CA GLN A 5 34.99 23.91 16.61
C GLN A 5 35.36 22.96 15.45
N GLU A 6 35.37 21.68 15.72
CA GLU A 6 35.45 20.64 14.70
C GLU A 6 34.09 20.60 13.97
N TYR A 7 34.09 21.02 12.73
CA TYR A 7 32.98 20.75 11.79
C TYR A 7 33.04 19.28 11.40
N ASN A 8 32.01 18.55 11.80
CA ASN A 8 31.80 17.18 11.41
C ASN A 8 31.59 17.13 9.88
N ASN A 9 32.58 16.67 9.12
CA ASN A 9 32.51 16.48 7.69
C ASN A 9 31.54 15.34 7.40
N GLY A 10 30.29 15.71 7.11
CA GLY A 10 29.33 14.80 6.52
C GLY A 10 29.90 14.23 5.22
N ARG A 11 30.00 12.92 5.15
CA ARG A 11 30.47 12.17 3.98
C ARG A 11 29.56 12.50 2.79
N GLN A 12 30.08 13.26 1.84
CA GLN A 12 29.39 13.60 0.60
C GLN A 12 29.37 12.32 -0.26
N LEU A 13 28.25 11.58 -0.23
CA LEU A 13 28.05 10.40 -1.07
C LEU A 13 27.79 10.87 -2.50
N HIS A 14 28.60 10.44 -3.46
CA HIS A 14 28.32 10.66 -4.87
C HIS A 14 27.15 9.81 -5.32
N ILE A 15 26.28 10.34 -6.20
CA ILE A 15 25.10 9.64 -6.75
C ILE A 15 25.49 8.28 -7.36
N GLU A 16 26.71 8.14 -7.86
CA GLU A 16 27.27 6.91 -8.42
C GLU A 16 27.50 5.82 -7.36
N ASP A 17 27.86 6.17 -6.13
CA ASP A 17 28.02 5.24 -5.01
C ASP A 17 26.64 4.66 -4.59
N TYR A 18 25.59 5.50 -4.63
CA TYR A 18 24.21 5.08 -4.34
C TYR A 18 23.66 4.10 -5.40
N LEU A 19 24.09 4.22 -6.64
CA LEU A 19 23.68 3.33 -7.75
C LEU A 19 24.42 1.99 -7.70
N GLN A 20 25.61 1.91 -7.09
CA GLN A 20 26.36 0.67 -6.91
C GLN A 20 25.92 -0.11 -5.68
N GLU A 21 25.63 0.53 -4.56
CA GLU A 21 25.13 -0.15 -3.34
C GLU A 21 23.75 -0.81 -3.56
N ASN A 22 22.87 -0.20 -4.35
CA ASN A 22 21.56 -0.79 -4.65
C ASN A 22 21.61 -2.00 -5.59
N LYS A 23 22.70 -2.26 -6.31
CA LYS A 23 22.86 -3.47 -7.11
C LYS A 23 23.03 -4.73 -6.24
N LEU A 24 23.59 -4.59 -5.04
CA LEU A 24 23.83 -5.70 -4.11
C LEU A 24 22.58 -6.09 -3.30
N GLU A 25 21.62 -5.15 -3.10
CA GLU A 25 20.38 -5.45 -2.39
C GLU A 25 19.24 -5.99 -3.30
N THR A 26 19.38 -5.91 -4.61
CA THR A 26 18.37 -6.37 -5.57
C THR A 26 18.51 -7.83 -6.00
N GLU A 27 19.63 -8.48 -5.74
CA GLU A 27 19.85 -9.88 -6.12
C GLU A 27 19.04 -10.92 -5.31
N GLY A 28 18.32 -10.50 -4.29
CA GLY A 28 17.45 -11.36 -3.47
C GLY A 28 15.94 -11.10 -3.60
N ILE A 29 15.52 -10.10 -4.38
CA ILE A 29 14.11 -9.81 -4.62
C ILE A 29 13.78 -10.37 -5.99
N ALA A 30 13.21 -11.59 -6.03
CA ALA A 30 12.58 -12.11 -7.24
C ALA A 30 11.76 -10.98 -7.86
N GLU A 31 11.99 -10.70 -9.14
CA GLU A 31 11.24 -9.73 -9.93
C GLU A 31 9.76 -9.90 -9.63
N VAL A 32 9.20 -8.96 -8.88
CA VAL A 32 7.75 -8.86 -8.77
C VAL A 32 7.31 -8.53 -10.18
N PRO A 33 6.56 -9.41 -10.87
CA PRO A 33 6.13 -9.14 -12.23
C PRO A 33 5.53 -7.74 -12.25
N SER A 34 6.05 -6.88 -13.11
CA SER A 34 5.52 -5.53 -13.31
C SER A 34 4.06 -5.69 -13.69
N VAL A 35 3.21 -5.39 -12.75
CA VAL A 35 1.80 -5.65 -12.87
C VAL A 35 1.17 -4.42 -13.43
N LEU A 36 1.10 -4.43 -14.68
CA LEU A 36 0.05 -3.96 -15.56
C LEU A 36 0.69 -3.98 -16.96
N ASP A 37 0.58 -5.11 -17.64
CA ASP A 37 0.41 -5.07 -19.07
C ASP A 37 -0.97 -4.45 -19.29
N VAL A 38 -1.03 -3.13 -19.14
CA VAL A 38 -2.16 -2.34 -19.55
C VAL A 38 -1.95 -2.15 -21.05
N SER A 39 -2.39 -3.15 -21.82
CA SER A 39 -2.77 -2.88 -23.20
C SER A 39 -3.55 -1.57 -23.21
N PRO A 40 -3.38 -0.67 -24.19
CA PRO A 40 -3.92 0.67 -24.14
C PRO A 40 -5.42 0.59 -23.84
N LEU A 41 -5.78 0.87 -22.61
CA LEU A 41 -7.17 1.01 -22.21
C LEU A 41 -7.69 2.17 -23.03
N LYS A 42 -8.57 1.88 -24.01
CA LYS A 42 -9.46 2.87 -24.62
C LYS A 42 -9.94 3.78 -23.51
N GLU A 43 -10.03 5.10 -23.79
CA GLU A 43 -10.56 6.12 -22.89
C GLU A 43 -11.69 5.53 -22.03
N ILE A 44 -11.36 5.14 -20.81
CA ILE A 44 -12.35 4.60 -19.88
C ILE A 44 -13.06 5.82 -19.33
N ASP A 45 -14.31 6.01 -19.71
CA ASP A 45 -15.18 6.98 -19.07
C ASP A 45 -15.20 6.66 -17.56
N THR A 46 -14.53 7.52 -16.78
CA THR A 46 -14.38 7.34 -15.33
C THR A 46 -15.73 7.25 -14.61
N LYS A 47 -16.81 7.78 -15.18
CA LYS A 47 -18.17 7.68 -14.66
C LYS A 47 -18.72 6.27 -14.77
N THR A 48 -18.45 5.56 -15.85
CA THR A 48 -18.88 4.16 -16.03
C THR A 48 -18.09 3.20 -15.14
N VAL A 49 -16.82 3.53 -14.85
CA VAL A 49 -15.95 2.71 -13.98
C VAL A 49 -16.40 2.71 -12.52
N THR A 50 -17.09 3.78 -12.07
CA THR A 50 -17.49 3.92 -10.66
C THR A 50 -18.85 3.28 -10.34
N ASN A 51 -19.69 3.01 -11.34
CA ASN A 51 -21.06 2.53 -11.10
C ASN A 51 -21.17 1.02 -10.80
N GLU A 52 -20.13 0.23 -11.07
CA GLU A 52 -20.10 -1.22 -10.82
C GLU A 52 -18.78 -1.63 -10.15
N LEU A 53 -18.21 -0.74 -9.37
CA LEU A 53 -16.89 -0.94 -8.79
C LEU A 53 -16.84 -2.15 -7.87
N LEU A 54 -17.90 -2.40 -7.08
CA LEU A 54 -17.98 -3.55 -6.20
C LEU A 54 -17.93 -4.86 -6.99
N GLU A 55 -18.73 -4.98 -8.05
CA GLU A 55 -18.73 -6.21 -8.86
C GLU A 55 -17.43 -6.40 -9.62
N ARG A 56 -16.77 -5.33 -10.04
CA ARG A 56 -15.42 -5.40 -10.61
C ARG A 56 -14.39 -5.85 -9.59
N ILE A 57 -14.48 -5.37 -8.34
CA ILE A 57 -13.63 -5.83 -7.23
C ILE A 57 -13.83 -7.32 -7.00
N LEU A 58 -15.09 -7.79 -6.97
CA LEU A 58 -15.46 -9.18 -6.69
C LEU A 58 -15.41 -10.09 -7.92
N SER A 59 -15.10 -9.55 -9.09
CA SER A 59 -15.01 -10.34 -10.33
C SER A 59 -14.00 -11.47 -10.20
N LYS A 60 -14.26 -12.59 -10.88
CA LYS A 60 -13.41 -13.78 -10.82
C LYS A 60 -11.97 -13.47 -11.21
N ASP A 61 -11.77 -12.68 -12.25
CA ASP A 61 -10.43 -12.37 -12.75
C ASP A 61 -9.65 -11.48 -11.78
N ASN A 62 -10.29 -10.45 -11.23
CA ASN A 62 -9.69 -9.55 -10.25
C ASN A 62 -9.35 -10.29 -8.94
N MET A 63 -10.27 -11.12 -8.43
CA MET A 63 -10.03 -11.93 -7.23
C MET A 63 -8.93 -12.97 -7.43
N ASN A 64 -8.87 -13.62 -8.59
CA ASN A 64 -7.80 -14.55 -8.92
C ASN A 64 -6.44 -13.85 -9.03
N LEU A 65 -6.39 -12.66 -9.61
CA LEU A 65 -5.18 -11.85 -9.66
C LEU A 65 -4.73 -11.44 -8.26
N ALA A 66 -5.66 -11.00 -7.42
CA ALA A 66 -5.40 -10.66 -6.02
C ALA A 66 -4.85 -11.86 -5.23
N PHE A 67 -5.47 -13.03 -5.38
CA PHE A 67 -4.98 -14.27 -4.78
C PHE A 67 -3.55 -14.60 -5.21
N LYS A 68 -3.26 -14.56 -6.53
CA LYS A 68 -1.90 -14.83 -7.07
C LYS A 68 -0.86 -13.90 -6.44
N ARG A 69 -1.16 -12.60 -6.31
CA ARG A 69 -0.27 -11.61 -5.70
C ARG A 69 -0.04 -11.87 -4.22
N VAL A 70 -1.10 -12.16 -3.47
CA VAL A 70 -0.98 -12.50 -2.04
C VAL A 70 -0.16 -13.76 -1.84
N LYS A 71 -0.38 -14.78 -2.68
CA LYS A 71 0.39 -16.03 -2.65
C LYS A 71 1.87 -15.81 -2.97
N ALA A 72 2.19 -15.03 -3.98
CA ALA A 72 3.57 -14.73 -4.37
C ALA A 72 4.35 -13.98 -3.25
N ASN A 73 3.66 -13.16 -2.46
CA ASN A 73 4.28 -12.39 -1.37
C ASN A 73 4.64 -13.23 -0.12
N LYS A 74 4.18 -14.48 0.00
CA LYS A 74 4.51 -15.43 1.10
C LYS A 74 4.49 -14.81 2.51
N GLY A 75 3.59 -13.87 2.78
CA GLY A 75 3.55 -13.13 4.05
C GLY A 75 3.10 -13.99 5.23
N ALA A 76 3.46 -13.58 6.45
CA ALA A 76 3.07 -14.24 7.70
C ALA A 76 1.54 -14.30 7.89
N SER A 77 1.04 -15.27 8.65
CA SER A 77 -0.37 -15.40 9.03
C SER A 77 -0.87 -14.22 9.89
N GLY A 78 -2.17 -13.92 9.78
CA GLY A 78 -2.85 -12.94 10.62
C GLY A 78 -3.18 -13.47 12.02
N ILE A 79 -4.25 -12.95 12.62
CA ILE A 79 -4.73 -13.36 13.94
C ILE A 79 -5.36 -14.77 13.96
N ASP A 80 -5.79 -15.25 12.79
CA ASP A 80 -6.41 -16.58 12.61
C ASP A 80 -5.41 -17.70 12.36
N ASN A 81 -4.12 -17.38 12.32
CA ASN A 81 -3.01 -18.28 12.04
C ASN A 81 -3.08 -19.00 10.67
N MET A 82 -4.07 -18.67 9.82
CA MET A 82 -4.16 -19.23 8.48
C MET A 82 -2.95 -18.82 7.65
N THR A 83 -2.34 -19.80 7.02
CA THR A 83 -1.20 -19.60 6.12
C THR A 83 -1.64 -19.29 4.69
N VAL A 84 -0.72 -18.82 3.87
CA VAL A 84 -0.98 -18.56 2.44
C VAL A 84 -1.22 -19.86 1.67
N ASP A 85 -0.69 -21.00 2.14
CA ASP A 85 -0.84 -22.29 1.47
C ASP A 85 -2.25 -22.87 1.67
N GLU A 86 -2.86 -22.63 2.82
CA GLU A 86 -4.24 -23.04 3.13
C GLU A 86 -5.28 -22.17 2.42
N LEU A 87 -4.90 -20.96 2.01
CA LEU A 87 -5.81 -19.97 1.45
C LEU A 87 -6.60 -20.47 0.23
N LEU A 88 -5.96 -21.25 -0.66
CA LEU A 88 -6.61 -21.74 -1.88
C LEU A 88 -7.80 -22.64 -1.56
N GLN A 89 -7.60 -23.59 -0.64
CA GLN A 89 -8.65 -24.52 -0.24
C GLN A 89 -9.77 -23.76 0.46
N TYR A 90 -9.44 -22.87 1.38
CA TYR A 90 -10.40 -22.06 2.09
C TYR A 90 -11.27 -21.20 1.15
N LEU A 91 -10.66 -20.57 0.13
CA LEU A 91 -11.41 -19.76 -0.84
C LEU A 91 -12.29 -20.59 -1.80
N LYS A 92 -11.90 -21.84 -2.09
CA LYS A 92 -12.77 -22.75 -2.86
C LYS A 92 -14.06 -23.10 -2.10
N GLU A 93 -13.98 -23.25 -0.79
CA GLU A 93 -15.09 -23.64 0.07
C GLU A 93 -15.95 -22.44 0.47
N ASN A 94 -15.33 -21.29 0.75
CA ASN A 94 -15.99 -20.15 1.39
C ASN A 94 -16.07 -18.90 0.48
N GLY A 95 -15.44 -18.91 -0.70
CA GLY A 95 -15.26 -17.71 -1.52
C GLY A 95 -16.56 -17.05 -1.97
N GLU A 96 -17.58 -17.82 -2.37
CA GLU A 96 -18.85 -17.26 -2.77
C GLU A 96 -19.64 -16.68 -1.58
N GLN A 97 -19.58 -17.33 -0.42
CA GLN A 97 -20.19 -16.80 0.81
C GLN A 97 -19.54 -15.48 1.24
N ILE A 98 -18.20 -15.38 1.10
CA ILE A 98 -17.46 -14.13 1.39
C ILE A 98 -17.93 -13.03 0.45
N LYS A 99 -17.98 -13.28 -0.86
CA LYS A 99 -18.46 -12.29 -1.85
C LYS A 99 -19.86 -11.82 -1.54
N GLU A 100 -20.77 -12.76 -1.22
CA GLU A 100 -22.14 -12.40 -0.89
C GLU A 100 -22.23 -11.56 0.38
N SER A 101 -21.49 -11.91 1.41
CA SER A 101 -21.40 -11.09 2.64
C SER A 101 -20.87 -9.67 2.38
N ILE A 102 -19.97 -9.50 1.39
CA ILE A 102 -19.49 -8.19 0.96
C ILE A 102 -20.59 -7.43 0.20
N ARG A 103 -21.31 -8.09 -0.72
CA ARG A 103 -22.44 -7.50 -1.45
C ARG A 103 -23.55 -7.01 -0.52
N GLU A 104 -23.85 -7.80 0.51
CA GLU A 104 -24.83 -7.45 1.54
C GLU A 104 -24.30 -6.40 2.55
N GLY A 105 -23.03 -6.01 2.48
CA GLY A 105 -22.41 -5.11 3.45
C GLY A 105 -22.21 -5.73 4.85
N LYS A 106 -22.35 -7.05 4.97
CA LYS A 106 -22.22 -7.80 6.25
C LYS A 106 -20.79 -8.23 6.55
N TYR A 107 -19.90 -8.22 5.57
CA TYR A 107 -18.51 -8.58 5.78
C TYR A 107 -17.84 -7.65 6.79
N ASN A 108 -17.20 -8.23 7.79
CA ASN A 108 -16.41 -7.51 8.78
C ASN A 108 -14.98 -8.02 8.75
N PRO A 109 -14.02 -7.15 8.38
CA PRO A 109 -12.60 -7.47 8.44
C PRO A 109 -12.17 -7.86 9.86
N LYS A 110 -11.23 -8.80 9.96
CA LYS A 110 -10.64 -9.15 11.25
C LYS A 110 -9.60 -8.12 11.66
N ALA A 111 -9.38 -7.99 12.97
CA ALA A 111 -8.31 -7.14 13.51
C ALA A 111 -6.94 -7.55 12.93
N VAL A 112 -6.03 -6.60 12.78
CA VAL A 112 -4.67 -6.90 12.33
C VAL A 112 -3.80 -7.36 13.50
N ARG A 113 -2.94 -8.35 13.27
CA ARG A 113 -1.94 -8.77 14.26
C ARG A 113 -0.79 -7.77 14.29
N ARG A 114 -0.50 -7.18 15.45
CA ARG A 114 0.62 -6.27 15.64
C ARG A 114 1.94 -7.06 15.74
N VAL A 115 2.96 -6.60 15.02
CA VAL A 115 4.32 -7.08 15.14
C VAL A 115 5.25 -5.87 15.17
N GLU A 116 6.22 -5.87 16.07
CA GLU A 116 7.24 -4.83 16.16
C GLU A 116 8.54 -5.30 15.51
N ILE A 117 9.06 -4.51 14.58
CA ILE A 117 10.33 -4.78 13.92
C ILE A 117 11.34 -3.74 14.39
N PRO A 118 12.54 -4.15 14.91
CA PRO A 118 13.58 -3.22 15.28
C PRO A 118 14.11 -2.47 14.06
N LYS A 119 14.37 -1.19 14.20
CA LYS A 119 15.08 -0.36 13.24
C LYS A 119 16.56 -0.26 13.59
N THR A 120 17.36 0.21 12.63
CA THR A 120 18.81 0.43 12.82
C THR A 120 19.13 1.48 13.88
N ASP A 121 18.22 2.43 14.13
CA ASP A 121 18.34 3.48 15.16
C ASP A 121 17.93 3.02 16.57
N GLY A 122 17.61 1.72 16.75
CA GLY A 122 17.12 1.15 18.01
C GLY A 122 15.63 1.36 18.28
N SER A 123 14.93 2.17 17.49
CA SER A 123 13.48 2.33 17.58
C SER A 123 12.76 1.11 16.98
N LYS A 124 11.46 0.96 17.25
CA LYS A 124 10.67 -0.13 16.72
C LYS A 124 9.66 0.38 15.70
N ARG A 125 9.52 -0.34 14.57
CA ARG A 125 8.47 -0.12 13.61
C ARG A 125 7.30 -1.06 13.88
N LYS A 126 6.12 -0.49 14.06
CA LYS A 126 4.88 -1.24 14.29
C LYS A 126 4.29 -1.67 12.95
N LEU A 127 4.18 -2.98 12.70
CA LEU A 127 3.49 -3.53 11.53
C LEU A 127 2.16 -4.14 11.92
N GLY A 128 1.13 -3.94 11.10
CA GLY A 128 -0.13 -4.66 11.18
C GLY A 128 -0.19 -5.77 10.13
N ILE A 129 -0.44 -7.00 10.53
CA ILE A 129 -0.56 -8.15 9.64
C ILE A 129 -2.02 -8.58 9.57
N PRO A 130 -2.75 -8.26 8.47
CA PRO A 130 -4.12 -8.73 8.27
C PRO A 130 -4.15 -10.24 8.03
N THR A 131 -5.33 -10.85 8.16
CA THR A 131 -5.54 -12.24 7.76
C THR A 131 -5.27 -12.43 6.26
N VAL A 132 -4.97 -13.64 5.83
CA VAL A 132 -4.68 -13.89 4.40
C VAL A 132 -5.90 -13.64 3.52
N VAL A 133 -7.11 -13.87 4.03
CA VAL A 133 -8.38 -13.56 3.34
C VAL A 133 -8.55 -12.06 3.19
N ASP A 134 -8.38 -11.30 4.27
CA ASP A 134 -8.48 -9.84 4.23
C ASP A 134 -7.45 -9.24 3.27
N ARG A 135 -6.23 -9.79 3.20
CA ARG A 135 -5.21 -9.37 2.22
C ARG A 135 -5.67 -9.57 0.77
N VAL A 136 -6.38 -10.66 0.46
CA VAL A 136 -6.91 -10.87 -0.90
C VAL A 136 -7.96 -9.82 -1.24
N ILE A 137 -8.88 -9.55 -0.31
CA ILE A 137 -9.94 -8.56 -0.54
C ILE A 137 -9.34 -7.15 -0.65
N GLN A 138 -8.43 -6.78 0.24
CA GLN A 138 -7.70 -5.50 0.17
C GLN A 138 -6.93 -5.37 -1.15
N GLN A 139 -6.26 -6.43 -1.60
CA GLN A 139 -5.55 -6.45 -2.87
C GLN A 139 -6.50 -6.29 -4.05
N ALA A 140 -7.68 -6.94 -4.02
CA ALA A 140 -8.69 -6.80 -5.05
C ALA A 140 -9.25 -5.36 -5.12
N ILE A 141 -9.48 -4.72 -3.97
CA ILE A 141 -9.86 -3.31 -3.88
C ILE A 141 -8.76 -2.42 -4.46
N ALA A 142 -7.50 -2.60 -4.02
CA ALA A 142 -6.37 -1.79 -4.45
C ALA A 142 -6.15 -1.85 -5.97
N GLN A 143 -6.34 -3.01 -6.60
CA GLN A 143 -6.23 -3.17 -8.05
C GLN A 143 -7.22 -2.28 -8.80
N GLN A 144 -8.48 -2.25 -8.37
CA GLN A 144 -9.50 -1.44 -9.04
C GLN A 144 -9.34 0.05 -8.71
N LEU A 145 -9.01 0.41 -7.47
CA LEU A 145 -8.76 1.79 -7.11
C LEU A 145 -7.53 2.35 -7.84
N SER A 146 -6.49 1.55 -8.07
CA SER A 146 -5.33 1.97 -8.85
C SER A 146 -5.69 2.43 -10.27
N ILE A 147 -6.65 1.76 -10.92
CA ILE A 147 -7.12 2.16 -12.26
C ILE A 147 -7.77 3.55 -12.21
N ILE A 148 -8.50 3.85 -11.14
CA ILE A 148 -9.22 5.12 -10.96
C ILE A 148 -8.26 6.26 -10.60
N TYR A 149 -7.31 6.00 -9.70
CA TYR A 149 -6.45 7.04 -9.13
C TYR A 149 -5.15 7.29 -9.91
N GLU A 150 -4.66 6.29 -10.67
CA GLU A 150 -3.41 6.44 -11.42
C GLU A 150 -3.39 7.64 -12.37
N PRO A 151 -4.47 7.96 -13.13
CA PRO A 151 -4.51 9.14 -13.97
C PRO A 151 -4.56 10.47 -13.21
N ILE A 152 -4.94 10.44 -11.92
CA ILE A 152 -5.12 11.66 -11.10
C ILE A 152 -3.81 12.05 -10.39
N PHE A 153 -2.89 11.10 -10.19
CA PHE A 153 -1.64 11.37 -9.51
C PHE A 153 -0.72 12.29 -10.32
N SER A 154 -0.02 13.17 -9.60
CA SER A 154 1.01 14.02 -10.20
C SER A 154 2.05 13.18 -10.96
N GLU A 155 2.51 13.69 -12.10
CA GLU A 155 3.60 13.08 -12.87
C GLU A 155 4.91 12.96 -12.07
N ASN A 156 5.10 13.83 -11.08
CA ASN A 156 6.27 13.83 -10.19
C ASN A 156 6.09 12.94 -8.94
N SER A 157 5.00 12.21 -8.84
CA SER A 157 4.79 11.19 -7.79
C SER A 157 5.32 9.84 -8.25
N TYR A 158 6.30 9.29 -7.53
CA TYR A 158 6.97 8.03 -7.92
C TYR A 158 6.71 6.88 -6.93
N GLY A 159 6.37 7.19 -5.68
CA GLY A 159 6.20 6.19 -4.64
C GLY A 159 4.97 5.29 -4.83
N PHE A 160 5.15 3.96 -4.78
CA PHE A 160 4.08 2.96 -4.80
C PHE A 160 3.16 2.98 -6.04
N ARG A 161 3.61 3.51 -7.13
CA ARG A 161 2.88 3.57 -8.40
C ARG A 161 3.38 2.49 -9.38
N PRO A 162 2.48 1.92 -10.21
CA PRO A 162 2.89 0.99 -11.27
C PRO A 162 3.80 1.70 -12.28
N ASN A 163 4.78 0.96 -12.80
CA ASN A 163 5.74 1.44 -13.80
C ASN A 163 6.53 2.69 -13.41
N ARG A 164 6.68 2.96 -12.10
CA ARG A 164 7.48 4.06 -11.56
C ARG A 164 8.42 3.53 -10.47
N SER A 165 9.66 3.98 -10.49
CA SER A 165 10.70 3.52 -9.60
C SER A 165 11.40 4.68 -8.87
N CYS A 166 12.13 4.35 -7.83
CA CYS A 166 13.03 5.29 -7.16
C CYS A 166 14.09 5.84 -8.14
N HIS A 167 14.57 5.02 -9.09
CA HIS A 167 15.53 5.45 -10.09
C HIS A 167 14.94 6.53 -11.00
N ASP A 168 13.69 6.41 -11.41
CA ASP A 168 13.03 7.44 -12.23
C ASP A 168 12.92 8.77 -11.48
N ALA A 169 12.64 8.72 -10.17
CA ALA A 169 12.63 9.90 -9.32
C ALA A 169 14.00 10.57 -9.26
N ILE A 170 15.07 9.79 -9.11
CA ILE A 170 16.46 10.29 -9.08
C ILE A 170 16.85 10.91 -10.43
N LEU A 171 16.51 10.26 -11.54
CA LEU A 171 16.77 10.79 -12.88
C LEU A 171 16.04 12.10 -13.10
N LYS A 172 14.78 12.22 -12.66
CA LYS A 172 14.02 13.47 -12.75
C LYS A 172 14.62 14.57 -11.88
N ALA A 173 15.06 14.26 -10.67
CA ALA A 173 15.74 15.20 -9.81
C ALA A 173 17.05 15.70 -10.45
N LYS A 174 17.85 14.81 -11.05
CA LYS A 174 19.07 15.15 -11.78
C LYS A 174 18.77 16.08 -12.97
N GLU A 175 17.73 15.80 -13.74
CA GLU A 175 17.29 16.68 -14.84
C GLU A 175 17.00 18.09 -14.34
N ILE A 176 16.22 18.23 -13.25
CA ILE A 176 15.86 19.52 -12.66
C ILE A 176 17.12 20.28 -12.20
N MET A 177 18.06 19.59 -11.53
CA MET A 177 19.32 20.19 -11.10
C MET A 177 20.17 20.67 -12.29
N ASN A 178 20.24 19.89 -13.36
CA ASN A 178 20.99 20.29 -14.58
C ASN A 178 20.35 21.51 -15.28
N ASN A 179 19.06 21.77 -15.07
CA ASN A 179 18.36 22.94 -15.55
C ASN A 179 18.60 24.19 -14.68
N GLY A 180 19.52 24.12 -13.69
CA GLY A 180 19.96 25.25 -12.88
C GLY A 180 19.22 25.43 -11.55
N TYR A 181 18.35 24.52 -11.16
CA TYR A 181 17.68 24.55 -9.84
C TYR A 181 18.64 23.97 -8.79
N ASN A 182 19.24 24.83 -7.97
CA ASN A 182 20.28 24.46 -6.99
C ASN A 182 19.78 24.39 -5.54
N TRP A 183 18.55 24.77 -5.28
CA TRP A 183 17.94 24.73 -3.95
C TRP A 183 17.01 23.52 -3.83
N VAL A 184 17.17 22.76 -2.75
CA VAL A 184 16.35 21.61 -2.44
C VAL A 184 15.66 21.86 -1.10
N VAL A 185 14.34 21.66 -1.07
CA VAL A 185 13.55 21.64 0.17
C VAL A 185 13.10 20.21 0.40
N ASP A 186 13.52 19.63 1.52
CA ASP A 186 13.11 18.30 1.96
C ASP A 186 11.98 18.42 2.98
N LEU A 187 10.86 17.75 2.71
CA LEU A 187 9.68 17.75 3.58
C LEU A 187 9.25 16.30 3.85
N ASP A 188 9.19 15.93 5.12
CA ASP A 188 8.66 14.62 5.55
C ASP A 188 7.56 14.80 6.60
N LEU A 189 6.56 13.94 6.56
CA LEU A 189 5.44 13.95 7.49
C LEU A 189 5.67 12.91 8.61
N GLU A 190 5.95 13.39 9.82
CA GLU A 190 6.19 12.51 10.96
C GLU A 190 4.97 11.60 11.23
N LYS A 191 5.22 10.30 11.28
CA LYS A 191 4.20 9.28 11.60
C LYS A 191 2.92 9.41 10.78
N PHE A 192 3.00 9.83 9.52
CA PHE A 192 1.84 10.11 8.68
C PHE A 192 0.79 9.00 8.72
N PHE A 193 1.19 7.73 8.53
CA PHE A 193 0.25 6.61 8.54
C PHE A 193 -0.41 6.36 9.89
N ASP A 194 0.23 6.72 10.99
CA ASP A 194 -0.31 6.54 12.34
C ASP A 194 -1.27 7.68 12.73
N THR A 195 -1.23 8.81 12.01
CA THR A 195 -1.97 10.03 12.34
C THR A 195 -3.07 10.40 11.33
N VAL A 196 -3.23 9.63 10.25
CA VAL A 196 -4.26 9.88 9.23
C VAL A 196 -5.64 9.97 9.88
N ASN A 197 -6.35 11.07 9.61
CA ASN A 197 -7.75 11.19 9.96
C ASN A 197 -8.60 10.33 9.02
N GLN A 198 -9.21 9.28 9.56
CA GLN A 198 -9.97 8.30 8.77
C GLN A 198 -11.21 8.92 8.12
N ASP A 199 -11.91 9.83 8.78
CA ASP A 199 -13.10 10.49 8.23
C ASP A 199 -12.72 11.41 7.06
N LEU A 200 -11.61 12.15 7.19
CA LEU A 200 -11.08 12.95 6.09
C LEU A 200 -10.68 12.09 4.91
N LEU A 201 -9.98 10.98 5.15
CA LEU A 201 -9.60 10.02 4.10
C LEU A 201 -10.85 9.48 3.37
N ILE A 202 -11.86 9.05 4.11
CA ILE A 202 -13.12 8.56 3.53
C ILE A 202 -13.83 9.67 2.74
N SER A 203 -13.82 10.91 3.22
CA SER A 203 -14.40 12.05 2.49
C SER A 203 -13.70 12.32 1.16
N ILE A 204 -12.38 12.17 1.13
CA ILE A 204 -11.57 12.30 -0.10
C ILE A 204 -11.90 11.17 -1.08
N ILE A 205 -11.97 9.93 -0.59
CA ILE A 205 -12.32 8.77 -1.42
C ILE A 205 -13.71 8.97 -2.04
N ARG A 206 -14.70 9.44 -1.27
CA ARG A 206 -16.06 9.72 -1.76
C ARG A 206 -16.15 10.74 -2.89
N LYS A 207 -15.17 11.61 -3.05
CA LYS A 207 -15.16 12.56 -4.19
C LYS A 207 -15.00 11.86 -5.54
N THR A 208 -14.39 10.67 -5.53
CA THR A 208 -14.09 9.90 -6.75
C THR A 208 -14.87 8.60 -6.81
N VAL A 209 -15.09 7.95 -5.67
CA VAL A 209 -15.80 6.65 -5.56
C VAL A 209 -17.21 6.90 -5.05
N ASN A 210 -18.20 6.76 -5.94
CA ASN A 210 -19.63 7.01 -5.64
C ASN A 210 -20.37 5.78 -5.13
N GLU A 211 -19.69 4.66 -4.86
CA GLU A 211 -20.34 3.42 -4.44
C GLU A 211 -20.23 3.22 -2.94
N ASP A 212 -21.33 3.44 -2.22
CA ASP A 212 -21.38 3.40 -0.76
C ASP A 212 -20.90 2.07 -0.16
N LYS A 213 -21.17 0.95 -0.81
CA LYS A 213 -20.73 -0.37 -0.33
C LYS A 213 -19.21 -0.51 -0.34
N VAL A 214 -18.55 0.01 -1.38
CA VAL A 214 -17.07 0.00 -1.46
C VAL A 214 -16.48 0.94 -0.41
N VAL A 215 -17.01 2.15 -0.28
CA VAL A 215 -16.54 3.11 0.72
C VAL A 215 -16.75 2.60 2.15
N SER A 216 -17.90 1.96 2.41
CA SER A 216 -18.18 1.32 3.69
C SER A 216 -17.21 0.18 4.00
N LEU A 217 -16.90 -0.66 3.01
CA LEU A 217 -15.92 -1.73 3.16
C LEU A 217 -14.52 -1.19 3.47
N ILE A 218 -14.09 -0.13 2.80
CA ILE A 218 -12.81 0.54 3.08
C ILE A 218 -12.81 1.09 4.51
N ARG A 219 -13.89 1.75 4.95
CA ARG A 219 -14.02 2.25 6.33
C ARG A 219 -13.91 1.12 7.34
N LYS A 220 -14.56 -0.02 7.11
CA LYS A 220 -14.45 -1.20 7.98
C LYS A 220 -13.02 -1.71 8.11
N TYR A 221 -12.23 -1.68 7.02
CA TYR A 221 -10.80 -2.02 7.08
C TYR A 221 -9.98 -1.04 7.92
N LEU A 222 -10.28 0.25 7.86
CA LEU A 222 -9.61 1.27 8.68
C LEU A 222 -9.92 1.08 10.17
N GLN A 223 -11.15 0.64 10.49
CA GLN A 223 -11.68 0.47 11.84
C GLN A 223 -11.57 -0.97 12.36
N ALA A 224 -10.92 -1.88 11.63
CA ALA A 224 -10.85 -3.30 12.02
C ALA A 224 -10.13 -3.57 13.34
N GLY A 225 -9.42 -2.59 13.88
CA GLY A 225 -8.67 -2.70 15.12
C GLY A 225 -7.37 -3.48 14.98
N VAL A 226 -6.65 -3.55 16.08
CA VAL A 226 -5.32 -4.18 16.18
C VAL A 226 -5.31 -5.13 17.37
N LEU A 227 -4.74 -6.32 17.19
CA LEU A 227 -4.47 -7.25 18.28
C LEU A 227 -3.00 -7.12 18.69
N VAL A 228 -2.75 -6.67 19.93
CA VAL A 228 -1.42 -6.50 20.52
C VAL A 228 -1.30 -7.45 21.70
N ASP A 229 -0.43 -8.45 21.63
CA ASP A 229 -0.19 -9.42 22.70
C ASP A 229 -1.48 -10.06 23.26
N GLY A 230 -2.45 -10.32 22.39
CA GLY A 230 -3.75 -10.89 22.75
C GLY A 230 -4.82 -9.88 23.22
N VAL A 231 -4.48 -8.59 23.32
CA VAL A 231 -5.41 -7.52 23.69
C VAL A 231 -5.88 -6.80 22.43
N PHE A 232 -7.19 -6.62 22.29
CA PHE A 232 -7.79 -5.87 21.18
C PHE A 232 -7.76 -4.37 21.48
N GLU A 233 -7.25 -3.60 20.52
CA GLU A 233 -7.24 -2.14 20.53
C GLU A 233 -8.05 -1.61 19.34
N GLU A 234 -8.97 -0.71 19.58
CA GLU A 234 -9.70 0.00 18.52
C GLU A 234 -8.77 0.96 17.77
N THR A 235 -9.10 1.22 16.50
CA THR A 235 -8.38 2.19 15.67
C THR A 235 -9.34 3.29 15.21
N ASP A 236 -9.24 4.47 15.81
CA ASP A 236 -10.00 5.67 15.46
C ASP A 236 -9.25 6.60 14.48
N LYS A 237 -7.96 6.41 14.34
CA LYS A 237 -7.07 7.16 13.46
C LYS A 237 -5.94 6.27 12.91
N GLY A 238 -5.28 6.78 11.90
CA GLY A 238 -4.19 6.06 11.23
C GLY A 238 -4.67 4.97 10.29
N THR A 239 -3.72 4.41 9.60
CA THR A 239 -3.89 3.24 8.74
C THR A 239 -2.91 2.17 9.17
N PRO A 240 -3.29 0.88 9.22
CA PRO A 240 -2.34 -0.17 9.57
C PRO A 240 -1.15 -0.16 8.63
N GLN A 241 0.06 0.04 9.16
CA GLN A 241 1.27 -0.10 8.38
C GLN A 241 1.49 -1.58 8.07
N GLY A 242 1.20 -1.98 6.83
CA GLY A 242 1.47 -3.30 6.32
C GLY A 242 1.97 -3.18 4.88
N ARG A 243 2.67 -4.19 4.38
CA ARG A 243 3.15 -4.17 2.99
C ARG A 243 1.98 -3.97 2.02
N LYS A 244 1.97 -2.84 1.31
CA LYS A 244 1.38 -2.61 -0.03
C LYS A 244 -0.14 -2.66 -0.25
N HIS A 245 -1.07 -2.24 0.62
CA HIS A 245 -2.45 -2.41 0.15
C HIS A 245 -3.39 -1.20 0.14
N ILE A 246 -3.35 -0.31 1.08
CA ILE A 246 -4.22 0.90 1.06
C ILE A 246 -3.39 2.19 1.01
N SER A 247 -2.07 2.09 1.17
CA SER A 247 -1.15 3.23 1.15
C SER A 247 -0.98 3.90 -0.24
N ASN A 248 -1.61 3.36 -1.29
CA ASN A 248 -1.54 3.92 -2.63
C ASN A 248 -2.55 5.05 -2.88
N ILE A 249 -3.42 5.34 -1.92
CA ILE A 249 -4.33 6.47 -1.99
C ILE A 249 -3.71 7.61 -1.18
N LYS A 250 -2.87 8.41 -1.81
CA LYS A 250 -2.29 9.64 -1.25
C LYS A 250 -2.96 10.86 -1.87
#